data_e2f74860dbf5808b7071588e4fc08ca5
#
_entry.id   e2f74860dbf5808b7071588e4fc08ca5
#
_cell.length_a   1.000
_cell.length_b   1.000
_cell.length_c   1.000
_cell.angle_alpha   90.00
_cell.angle_beta   90.00
_cell.angle_gamma   90.00
#
_symmetry.space_group_name_H-M   'P 1'
#
loop_
_entity.id
_entity.type
_entity.pdbx_description
1 polymer ?
#
loop_
_entity_poly.entity_id
_entity_poly.type
_entity_poly.pdbx_seq_one_letter_code
_entity_poly.pdbx_strand_id
1 'polypeptide(L)'
;MNLTVTPTLERVRRLEAGGYIEGYFARLNPGKLGLGLLAYVEVSLDRTTPDAFDRFKQVALAHDEVMECHMVAGGFDYLLKIRVTDMESYRRFLGDRLASVRGVQQTHTYFVMEEVKSTQKIAVPE
;
A
#
# COMPACT_ATOMS: atom_id res chain seq x y z
N MET A 1 5.32 6.88 -39.32
CA MET A 1 5.04 7.55 -38.07
C MET A 1 5.99 7.26 -36.94
N ASN A 2 6.77 6.31 -37.12
CA ASN A 2 7.73 5.87 -36.13
C ASN A 2 8.86 6.86 -35.89
N LEU A 3 9.16 7.74 -36.81
CA LEU A 3 10.27 8.67 -36.67
C LEU A 3 10.02 9.72 -35.59
N THR A 4 8.76 10.12 -35.43
CA THR A 4 8.43 11.06 -34.39
C THR A 4 8.50 10.46 -32.99
N VAL A 5 8.60 9.15 -32.93
CA VAL A 5 8.74 8.44 -31.67
C VAL A 5 10.10 8.67 -31.03
N THR A 6 11.15 8.90 -31.85
CA THR A 6 12.51 9.01 -31.33
C THR A 6 12.69 10.09 -30.28
N PRO A 7 12.27 11.35 -30.50
CA PRO A 7 12.38 12.36 -29.44
C PRO A 7 11.55 12.03 -28.22
N THR A 8 10.36 11.45 -28.40
CA THR A 8 9.52 11.03 -27.31
C THR A 8 10.17 9.89 -26.52
N LEU A 9 10.74 8.93 -27.21
CA LEU A 9 11.42 7.80 -26.57
C LEU A 9 12.64 8.26 -25.79
N GLU A 10 13.41 9.20 -26.32
CA GLU A 10 14.54 9.76 -25.60
C GLU A 10 14.10 10.50 -24.34
N ARG A 11 12.99 11.23 -24.41
CA ARG A 11 12.45 11.91 -23.24
C ARG A 11 12.05 10.93 -22.16
N VAL A 12 11.35 9.86 -22.52
CA VAL A 12 10.96 8.80 -21.58
C VAL A 12 12.19 8.18 -20.96
N ARG A 13 13.21 7.85 -21.77
CA ARG A 13 14.43 7.25 -21.25
C ARG A 13 15.16 8.17 -20.28
N ARG A 14 15.16 9.47 -20.53
CA ARG A 14 15.78 10.42 -19.60
C ARG A 14 15.02 10.48 -18.28
N LEU A 15 13.69 10.42 -18.33
CA LEU A 15 12.87 10.43 -17.12
C LEU A 15 13.07 9.15 -16.32
N GLU A 16 13.23 8.02 -17.00
CA GLU A 16 13.54 6.76 -16.34
C GLU A 16 14.95 6.77 -15.72
N ALA A 17 15.93 7.20 -16.48
CA ALA A 17 17.32 7.25 -16.03
C ALA A 17 17.50 8.23 -14.87
N GLY A 18 16.74 9.33 -14.87
CA GLY A 18 16.77 10.32 -13.80
C GLY A 18 15.97 9.95 -12.57
N GLY A 19 15.28 8.81 -12.59
CA GLY A 19 14.47 8.37 -11.46
C GLY A 19 13.10 9.01 -11.35
N TYR A 20 12.70 9.80 -12.35
CA TYR A 20 11.36 10.42 -12.33
C TYR A 20 10.26 9.39 -12.61
N ILE A 21 10.54 8.41 -13.46
CA ILE A 21 9.64 7.29 -13.71
C ILE A 21 10.22 6.08 -12.99
N GLU A 22 9.53 5.61 -11.97
CA GLU A 22 9.99 4.49 -11.15
C GLU A 22 9.62 3.14 -11.73
N GLY A 23 8.58 3.08 -12.54
CA GLY A 23 8.14 1.82 -13.13
C GLY A 23 6.83 1.97 -13.87
N TYR A 24 6.35 0.85 -14.41
CA TYR A 24 5.11 0.78 -15.17
C TYR A 24 4.25 -0.34 -14.60
N PHE A 25 3.01 -0.03 -14.29
CA PHE A 25 2.10 -0.98 -13.67
C PHE A 25 0.75 -0.98 -14.37
N ALA A 26 0.21 -2.16 -14.55
CA ALA A 26 -1.17 -2.29 -14.98
C ALA A 26 -2.08 -1.95 -13.80
N ARG A 27 -3.06 -1.10 -14.03
CA ARG A 27 -4.12 -0.86 -13.05
C ARG A 27 -5.18 -1.94 -13.21
N LEU A 28 -5.29 -2.81 -12.21
CA LEU A 28 -6.24 -3.91 -12.24
C LEU A 28 -7.55 -3.50 -11.58
N ASN A 29 -8.63 -4.14 -12.02
CA ASN A 29 -9.95 -3.94 -11.41
C ASN A 29 -10.12 -4.94 -10.27
N PRO A 30 -10.11 -4.48 -9.00
CA PRO A 30 -10.16 -5.39 -7.86
C PRO A 30 -11.46 -6.18 -7.79
N GLY A 31 -12.58 -5.57 -8.18
CA GLY A 31 -13.87 -6.26 -8.16
C GLY A 31 -13.89 -7.45 -9.10
N LYS A 32 -13.26 -7.32 -10.27
CA LYS A 32 -13.17 -8.42 -11.23
C LYS A 32 -12.25 -9.54 -10.77
N LEU A 33 -11.34 -9.24 -9.86
CA LEU A 33 -10.43 -10.23 -9.27
C LEU A 33 -11.01 -10.85 -7.99
N GLY A 34 -12.23 -10.45 -7.61
CA GLY A 34 -12.82 -10.93 -6.36
C GLY A 34 -12.22 -10.29 -5.11
N LEU A 35 -11.47 -9.20 -5.24
CA LEU A 35 -10.80 -8.52 -4.14
C LEU A 35 -11.54 -7.23 -3.79
N GLY A 36 -12.84 -7.34 -3.54
CA GLY A 36 -13.71 -6.19 -3.39
C GLY A 36 -13.67 -5.50 -2.04
N LEU A 37 -13.12 -6.12 -1.01
CA LEU A 37 -13.10 -5.52 0.32
C LEU A 37 -11.82 -4.74 0.55
N LEU A 38 -11.97 -3.43 0.78
CA LEU A 38 -10.86 -2.54 1.05
C LEU A 38 -10.97 -2.02 2.48
N ALA A 39 -9.87 -2.09 3.23
CA ALA A 39 -9.82 -1.61 4.60
C ALA A 39 -8.55 -0.80 4.84
N TYR A 40 -8.65 0.19 5.72
CA TYR A 40 -7.51 0.90 6.27
C TYR A 40 -7.37 0.52 7.73
N VAL A 41 -6.14 0.25 8.15
CA VAL A 41 -5.87 -0.20 9.52
C VAL A 41 -4.83 0.68 10.16
N GLU A 42 -5.17 1.25 11.31
CA GLU A 42 -4.23 1.94 12.17
C GLU A 42 -3.62 0.92 13.10
N VAL A 43 -2.29 0.90 13.18
CA VAL A 43 -1.55 -0.04 14.03
C VAL A 43 -0.70 0.74 15.01
N SER A 44 -0.86 0.42 16.29
CA SER A 44 -0.02 0.97 17.35
C SER A 44 0.87 -0.13 17.92
N LEU A 45 2.14 0.18 18.11
CA LEU A 45 3.10 -0.73 18.72
C LEU A 45 3.20 -0.42 20.22
N ASP A 46 3.49 -1.45 21.01
CA ASP A 46 3.68 -1.26 22.45
C ASP A 46 5.03 -0.60 22.76
N ARG A 47 5.98 -0.67 21.83
CA ARG A 47 7.30 -0.05 21.94
C ARG A 47 7.68 0.59 20.63
N THR A 48 8.30 1.76 20.70
CA THR A 48 8.79 2.49 19.53
C THR A 48 10.31 2.33 19.42
N THR A 49 10.78 1.08 19.42
CA THR A 49 12.19 0.74 19.29
C THR A 49 12.50 0.32 17.86
N PRO A 50 13.76 0.47 17.38
CA PRO A 50 14.10 0.09 16.00
C PRO A 50 13.77 -1.36 15.66
N ASP A 51 14.00 -2.29 16.60
CA ASP A 51 13.71 -3.70 16.34
C ASP A 51 12.21 -3.99 16.27
N ALA A 52 11.39 -3.29 17.05
CA ALA A 52 9.94 -3.42 16.95
C ALA A 52 9.43 -2.91 15.58
N PHE A 53 9.93 -1.77 15.14
CA PHE A 53 9.61 -1.23 13.82
C PHE A 53 10.07 -2.17 12.70
N ASP A 54 11.29 -2.69 12.79
CA ASP A 54 11.83 -3.58 11.75
C ASP A 54 11.02 -4.86 11.66
N ARG A 55 10.61 -5.43 12.78
CA ARG A 55 9.78 -6.63 12.81
C ARG A 55 8.45 -6.38 12.12
N PHE A 56 7.80 -5.27 12.44
CA PHE A 56 6.52 -4.94 11.82
C PHE A 56 6.65 -4.69 10.32
N LYS A 57 7.70 -3.97 9.90
CA LYS A 57 7.96 -3.72 8.48
C LYS A 57 8.10 -5.00 7.69
N GLN A 58 8.81 -5.99 8.24
CA GLN A 58 8.98 -7.27 7.57
C GLN A 58 7.65 -7.99 7.37
N VAL A 59 6.78 -7.95 8.36
CA VAL A 59 5.44 -8.54 8.25
C VAL A 59 4.63 -7.83 7.16
N ALA A 60 4.64 -6.51 7.16
CA ALA A 60 3.91 -5.74 6.17
C ALA A 60 4.39 -6.04 4.74
N LEU A 61 5.71 -6.14 4.55
CA LEU A 61 6.28 -6.41 3.23
C LEU A 61 6.04 -7.84 2.75
N ALA A 62 5.82 -8.77 3.67
CA ALA A 62 5.70 -10.20 3.35
C ALA A 62 4.29 -10.61 2.91
N HIS A 63 3.27 -9.78 3.11
CA HIS A 63 1.88 -10.15 2.88
C HIS A 63 1.27 -9.35 1.73
N ASP A 64 0.78 -10.06 0.71
CA ASP A 64 0.18 -9.46 -0.47
C ASP A 64 -1.09 -8.68 -0.17
N GLU A 65 -1.80 -9.03 0.89
CA GLU A 65 -2.99 -8.31 1.33
C GLU A 65 -2.69 -6.85 1.66
N VAL A 66 -1.45 -6.57 2.07
CA VAL A 66 -1.02 -5.22 2.40
C VAL A 66 -0.61 -4.51 1.13
N MET A 67 -1.47 -3.59 0.67
CA MET A 67 -1.22 -2.80 -0.54
C MET A 67 -0.29 -1.63 -0.27
N GLU A 68 -0.40 -1.02 0.90
CA GLU A 68 0.40 0.12 1.33
C GLU A 68 0.64 0.03 2.82
N CYS A 69 1.79 0.47 3.25
CA CYS A 69 2.12 0.57 4.67
C CYS A 69 2.94 1.84 4.88
N HIS A 70 2.41 2.75 5.69
CA HIS A 70 3.05 4.04 5.96
C HIS A 70 3.33 4.18 7.43
N MET A 71 4.57 4.51 7.78
CA MET A 71 4.88 4.98 9.13
C MET A 71 4.40 6.42 9.22
N VAL A 72 3.64 6.73 10.24
CA VAL A 72 3.05 8.05 10.39
C VAL A 72 3.42 8.66 11.75
N ALA A 73 3.38 9.98 11.81
CA ALA A 73 3.52 10.70 13.07
C ALA A 73 2.13 11.13 13.52
N GLY A 74 1.72 10.70 14.73
CA GLY A 74 0.39 11.00 15.23
C GLY A 74 -0.02 10.02 16.32
N GLY A 75 -1.30 9.74 16.39
CA GLY A 75 -1.85 8.92 17.46
C GLY A 75 -1.61 7.42 17.32
N PHE A 76 -0.99 6.97 16.25
CA PHE A 76 -0.66 5.57 16.00
C PHE A 76 0.62 5.51 15.17
N ASP A 77 1.17 4.32 14.93
CA ASP A 77 2.48 4.18 14.32
C ASP A 77 2.45 3.89 12.83
N TYR A 78 1.52 3.05 12.38
CA TYR A 78 1.42 2.63 10.97
C TYR A 78 0.01 2.71 10.46
N LEU A 79 -0.12 3.16 9.21
CA LEU A 79 -1.38 3.12 8.48
C LEU A 79 -1.23 2.16 7.30
N LEU A 80 -2.08 1.14 7.27
CA LEU A 80 -2.05 0.12 6.23
C LEU A 80 -3.29 0.20 5.36
N LYS A 81 -3.09 -0.03 4.06
CA LYS A 81 -4.18 -0.26 3.11
C LYS A 81 -4.20 -1.75 2.80
N ILE A 82 -5.33 -2.39 3.07
CA ILE A 82 -5.48 -3.84 2.94
C ILE A 82 -6.63 -4.16 2.00
N ARG A 83 -6.39 -5.11 1.10
CA ARG A 83 -7.42 -5.55 0.17
C ARG A 83 -7.54 -7.07 0.23
N VAL A 84 -8.76 -7.54 0.47
CA VAL A 84 -9.09 -8.96 0.61
C VAL A 84 -10.41 -9.26 -0.09
N THR A 85 -10.80 -10.53 -0.10
CA THR A 85 -12.00 -10.98 -0.79
C THR A 85 -13.28 -10.64 -0.03
N ASP A 86 -13.28 -10.82 1.30
CA ASP A 86 -14.47 -10.67 2.13
C ASP A 86 -14.10 -10.43 3.60
N MET A 87 -15.12 -10.24 4.42
CA MET A 87 -14.94 -9.98 5.86
C MET A 87 -14.28 -11.15 6.59
N GLU A 88 -14.60 -12.36 6.19
CA GLU A 88 -14.01 -13.53 6.84
C GLU A 88 -12.51 -13.61 6.56
N SER A 89 -12.12 -13.36 5.32
CA SER A 89 -10.71 -13.30 4.95
C SER A 89 -10.00 -12.18 5.71
N TYR A 90 -10.66 -11.05 5.88
CA TYR A 90 -10.09 -9.94 6.65
C TYR A 90 -9.88 -10.33 8.11
N ARG A 91 -10.87 -10.96 8.72
CA ARG A 91 -10.76 -11.39 10.11
C ARG A 91 -9.59 -12.35 10.33
N ARG A 92 -9.42 -13.30 9.41
CA ARG A 92 -8.29 -14.24 9.47
C ARG A 92 -6.96 -13.51 9.31
N PHE A 93 -6.89 -12.63 8.34
CA PHE A 93 -5.67 -11.85 8.12
C PHE A 93 -5.32 -11.03 9.35
N LEU A 94 -6.30 -10.30 9.89
CA LEU A 94 -6.08 -9.47 11.07
C LEU A 94 -5.60 -10.30 12.26
N GLY A 95 -6.31 -11.38 12.57
CA GLY A 95 -5.99 -12.19 13.73
C GLY A 95 -4.70 -12.97 13.60
N ASP A 96 -4.50 -13.62 12.46
CA ASP A 96 -3.40 -14.57 12.28
C ASP A 96 -2.10 -13.89 11.83
N ARG A 97 -2.20 -12.78 11.09
CA ARG A 97 -1.04 -12.21 10.41
C ARG A 97 -0.65 -10.84 10.93
N LEU A 98 -1.60 -10.06 11.41
CA LEU A 98 -1.34 -8.68 11.80
C LEU A 98 -1.38 -8.48 13.31
N ALA A 99 -2.52 -8.76 13.95
CA ALA A 99 -2.67 -8.53 15.39
C ALA A 99 -1.83 -9.50 16.22
N SER A 100 -1.46 -10.64 15.68
CA SER A 100 -0.62 -11.62 16.34
C SER A 100 0.87 -11.27 16.31
N VAL A 101 1.26 -10.25 15.57
CA VAL A 101 2.67 -9.82 15.49
C VAL A 101 3.10 -9.31 16.86
N ARG A 102 4.23 -9.85 17.34
CA ARG A 102 4.77 -9.44 18.63
C ARG A 102 5.11 -7.95 18.61
N GLY A 103 4.58 -7.21 19.56
CA GLY A 103 4.77 -5.78 19.67
C GLY A 103 3.59 -4.95 19.18
N VAL A 104 2.64 -5.57 18.50
CA VAL A 104 1.39 -4.88 18.12
C VAL A 104 0.51 -4.78 19.36
N GLN A 105 0.25 -3.55 19.79
CA GLN A 105 -0.57 -3.28 20.95
C GLN A 105 -2.05 -3.19 20.58
N GLN A 106 -2.35 -2.48 19.49
CA GLN A 106 -3.73 -2.16 19.15
C GLN A 106 -3.87 -1.93 17.65
N THR A 107 -5.02 -2.34 17.11
CA THR A 107 -5.39 -2.08 15.72
C THR A 107 -6.79 -1.48 15.67
N HIS A 108 -6.98 -0.53 14.76
CA HIS A 108 -8.29 0.03 14.44
C HIS A 108 -8.53 -0.09 12.96
N THR A 109 -9.64 -0.72 12.57
CA THR A 109 -9.97 -0.98 11.17
C THR A 109 -11.10 -0.06 10.70
N TYR A 110 -10.93 0.47 9.50
CA TYR A 110 -11.94 1.25 8.82
C TYR A 110 -12.21 0.61 7.47
N PHE A 111 -13.45 0.19 7.24
CA PHE A 111 -13.83 -0.39 5.95
C PHE A 111 -14.28 0.72 5.01
N VAL A 112 -13.77 0.69 3.79
CA VAL A 112 -14.12 1.69 2.78
C VAL A 112 -15.49 1.38 2.24
N MET A 113 -16.38 2.35 2.33
CA MET A 113 -17.75 2.23 1.79
C MET A 113 -17.79 2.56 0.31
N GLU A 114 -16.99 3.54 -0.10
CA GLU A 114 -16.92 3.98 -1.49
C GLU A 114 -15.55 4.59 -1.76
N GLU A 115 -14.90 4.17 -2.84
CA GLU A 115 -13.69 4.83 -3.29
C GLU A 115 -14.07 5.99 -4.20
N VAL A 116 -14.13 7.19 -3.64
CA VAL A 116 -14.48 8.39 -4.41
C VAL A 116 -13.40 8.73 -5.42
N LYS A 117 -12.15 8.56 -5.01
CA LYS A 117 -11.02 8.81 -5.90
C LYS A 117 -9.86 7.92 -5.47
N SER A 118 -9.29 7.21 -6.43
CA SER A 118 -8.07 6.43 -6.21
C SER A 118 -7.20 6.57 -7.44
N THR A 119 -6.06 7.21 -7.30
CA THR A 119 -5.14 7.41 -8.42
C THR A 119 -3.71 7.44 -7.90
N GLN A 120 -2.79 6.94 -8.73
CA GLN A 120 -1.36 7.11 -8.53
C GLN A 120 -0.79 8.19 -9.43
N LYS A 121 -1.66 8.84 -10.20
CA LYS A 121 -1.23 9.90 -11.11
C LYS A 121 -0.91 11.16 -10.31
N ILE A 122 0.33 11.59 -10.40
CA ILE A 122 0.80 12.82 -9.77
C ILE A 122 0.82 13.91 -10.82
N ALA A 123 0.19 15.04 -10.50
CA ALA A 123 0.28 16.21 -11.37
C ALA A 123 1.71 16.77 -11.32
N VAL A 124 2.33 16.89 -12.48
CA VAL A 124 3.71 17.36 -12.55
C VAL A 124 3.75 18.86 -12.29
N PRO A 125 4.55 19.33 -11.31
CA PRO A 125 4.69 20.77 -11.06
C PRO A 125 5.35 21.47 -12.25
N GLU A 126 4.93 22.69 -12.50
CA GLU A 126 5.53 23.52 -13.55
C GLU A 126 6.78 24.25 -13.08
#